data_e5d07e08ab67892e0ea7d6ddd2be1831
#
_entry.id   e5d07e08ab67892e0ea7d6ddd2be1831
#
_cell.length_a   1.000
_cell.length_b   1.000
_cell.length_c   1.000
_cell.angle_alpha   90.00
_cell.angle_beta   90.00
_cell.angle_gamma   90.00
#
_symmetry.space_group_name_H-M   'P 1'
#
loop_
_entity.id
_entity.type
_entity.pdbx_description
1 polymer ?
#
loop_
_entity_poly.entity_id
_entity_poly.type
_entity_poly.pdbx_seq_one_letter_code
_entity_poly.pdbx_strand_id
1 'polypeptide(L)'
;MRALGRANEIRSARAQLKRDLKAGKARIEQLLADPPEYVLSAKTFDMIVAVPKYGRVKANKILNQCRISPSKTIGGLSERQRGELVAFLRR
;
A
#
# COMPACT_ATOMS: atom_id res chain seq x y z
N MET A 1 7.07 24.47 -13.39
CA MET A 1 5.65 24.60 -13.04
C MET A 1 4.89 23.30 -13.15
N ARG A 2 4.99 22.66 -14.29
CA ARG A 2 4.30 21.37 -14.50
C ARG A 2 4.81 20.26 -13.57
N ALA A 3 6.10 20.28 -13.26
CA ALA A 3 6.67 19.30 -12.35
C ALA A 3 6.07 19.41 -10.95
N LEU A 4 5.83 20.65 -10.49
CA LEU A 4 5.19 20.89 -9.19
C LEU A 4 3.74 20.44 -9.21
N GLY A 5 3.02 20.73 -10.30
CA GLY A 5 1.64 20.26 -10.44
C GLY A 5 1.55 18.75 -10.42
N ARG A 6 2.49 18.09 -11.09
CA ARG A 6 2.54 16.63 -11.13
C ARG A 6 2.79 16.03 -9.75
N ALA A 7 3.71 16.62 -8.99
CA ALA A 7 3.98 16.17 -7.63
C ALA A 7 2.75 16.32 -6.74
N ASN A 8 2.02 17.42 -6.91
CA ASN A 8 0.78 17.66 -6.16
C ASN A 8 -0.30 16.65 -6.54
N GLU A 9 -0.40 16.32 -7.81
CA GLU A 9 -1.36 15.31 -8.28
C GLU A 9 -1.07 13.95 -7.65
N ILE A 10 0.20 13.55 -7.58
CA ILE A 10 0.60 12.30 -6.95
C ILE A 10 0.26 12.30 -5.47
N ARG A 11 0.57 13.38 -4.77
CA ARG A 11 0.26 13.51 -3.34
C ARG A 11 -1.24 13.48 -3.10
N SER A 12 -2.00 14.18 -3.92
CA SER A 12 -3.46 14.21 -3.81
C SER A 12 -4.06 12.84 -4.06
N ALA A 13 -3.56 12.13 -5.07
CA ALA A 13 -4.02 10.78 -5.39
C ALA A 13 -3.73 9.81 -4.24
N ARG A 14 -2.53 9.88 -3.64
CA ARG A 14 -2.18 9.06 -2.49
C ARG A 14 -3.04 9.37 -1.28
N ALA A 15 -3.25 10.64 -1.00
CA ALA A 15 -4.08 11.06 0.13
C ALA A 15 -5.52 10.58 -0.06
N GLN A 16 -6.05 10.69 -1.26
CA GLN A 16 -7.39 10.21 -1.57
C GLN A 16 -7.48 8.70 -1.40
N LEU A 17 -6.48 7.97 -1.88
CA LEU A 17 -6.43 6.53 -1.75
C LEU A 17 -6.39 6.10 -0.28
N LYS A 18 -5.60 6.77 0.54
CA LYS A 18 -5.56 6.48 1.97
C LYS A 18 -6.90 6.70 2.64
N ARG A 19 -7.60 7.76 2.25
CA ARG A 19 -8.97 8.01 2.75
C ARG A 19 -9.92 6.92 2.31
N ASP A 20 -9.82 6.49 1.06
CA ASP A 20 -10.65 5.42 0.51
C ASP A 20 -10.41 4.09 1.24
N LEU A 21 -9.15 3.78 1.54
CA LEU A 21 -8.80 2.60 2.32
C LEU A 21 -9.37 2.69 3.74
N LYS A 22 -9.28 3.88 4.35
CA LYS A 22 -9.78 4.12 5.70
C LYS A 22 -11.31 4.02 5.74
N ALA A 23 -11.96 4.47 4.70
CA ALA A 23 -13.44 4.45 4.60
C ALA A 23 -13.99 3.11 4.12
N GLY A 24 -13.13 2.19 3.69
CA GLY A 24 -13.58 0.91 3.15
C GLY A 24 -13.99 0.95 1.69
N LYS A 25 -13.77 2.09 1.01
CA LYS A 25 -14.09 2.23 -0.41
C LYS A 25 -13.08 1.56 -1.33
N ALA A 26 -11.85 1.39 -0.86
CA ALA A 26 -10.80 0.70 -1.59
C ALA A 26 -10.33 -0.49 -0.76
N ARG A 27 -9.90 -1.55 -1.43
CA ARG A 27 -9.40 -2.75 -0.77
C ARG A 27 -7.90 -2.86 -0.97
N ILE A 28 -7.19 -3.05 0.14
CA ILE A 28 -5.72 -3.11 0.12
C ILE A 28 -5.22 -4.30 -0.73
N GLU A 29 -5.91 -5.43 -0.70
CA GLU A 29 -5.51 -6.60 -1.47
C GLU A 29 -5.61 -6.35 -2.98
N GLN A 30 -6.60 -5.60 -3.41
CA GLN A 30 -6.74 -5.24 -4.83
C GLN A 30 -5.68 -4.22 -5.23
N LEU A 31 -5.40 -3.26 -4.36
CA LEU A 31 -4.37 -2.27 -4.58
C LEU A 31 -3.00 -2.91 -4.77
N LEU A 32 -2.68 -3.90 -3.95
CA LEU A 32 -1.39 -4.58 -4.01
C LEU A 32 -1.29 -5.54 -5.19
N ALA A 33 -2.41 -6.11 -5.63
CA ALA A 33 -2.43 -7.01 -6.78
C ALA A 33 -2.17 -6.25 -8.09
N ASP A 34 -2.73 -5.04 -8.21
CA ASP A 34 -2.59 -4.20 -9.39
C ASP A 34 -2.41 -2.75 -8.97
N PRO A 35 -1.23 -2.38 -8.46
CA PRO A 35 -1.02 -1.04 -7.91
C PRO A 35 -0.96 0.02 -9.01
N PRO A 36 -1.66 1.15 -8.81
CA PRO A 36 -1.48 2.29 -9.71
C PRO A 36 -0.06 2.84 -9.62
N GLU A 37 0.37 3.51 -10.68
CA GLU A 37 1.73 4.04 -10.76
C GLU A 37 2.07 4.96 -9.60
N TYR A 38 1.13 5.77 -9.15
CA TYR A 38 1.38 6.76 -8.11
C TYR A 38 1.61 6.16 -6.72
N VAL A 39 1.32 4.87 -6.50
CA VAL A 39 1.59 4.22 -5.22
C VAL A 39 2.84 3.35 -5.25
N LEU A 40 3.50 3.19 -6.40
CA LEU A 40 4.66 2.31 -6.50
C LEU A 40 5.82 2.74 -5.62
N SER A 41 5.96 4.05 -5.38
CA SER A 41 7.01 4.57 -4.50
C SER A 41 6.57 4.69 -3.04
N ALA A 42 5.32 4.39 -2.73
CA ALA A 42 4.83 4.41 -1.35
C ALA A 42 5.28 3.15 -0.61
N LYS A 43 5.52 3.28 0.69
CA LYS A 43 5.90 2.12 1.51
C LYS A 43 4.70 1.22 1.71
N THR A 44 4.92 -0.08 1.56
CA THR A 44 3.87 -1.09 1.76
C THR A 44 3.24 -0.96 3.14
N PHE A 45 4.09 -0.75 4.16
CA PHE A 45 3.64 -0.58 5.53
C PHE A 45 2.63 0.57 5.67
N ASP A 46 2.94 1.73 5.08
CA ASP A 46 2.08 2.91 5.16
C ASP A 46 0.69 2.65 4.56
N MET A 47 0.65 1.92 3.47
CA MET A 47 -0.63 1.62 2.82
C MET A 47 -1.47 0.64 3.62
N ILE A 48 -0.85 -0.36 4.23
CA ILE A 48 -1.56 -1.32 5.08
C ILE A 48 -2.10 -0.63 6.32
N VAL A 49 -1.30 0.23 6.95
CA VAL A 49 -1.70 0.96 8.16
C VAL A 49 -2.87 1.92 7.88
N ALA A 50 -3.00 2.39 6.64
CA ALA A 50 -4.12 3.26 6.26
C ALA A 50 -5.48 2.56 6.40
N VAL A 51 -5.50 1.23 6.35
CA VAL A 51 -6.73 0.46 6.58
C VAL A 51 -6.98 0.36 8.08
N PRO A 52 -8.14 0.82 8.60
CA PRO A 52 -8.39 0.84 10.04
C PRO A 52 -8.39 -0.55 10.68
N LYS A 53 -8.65 -1.58 9.89
CA LYS A 53 -8.62 -2.97 10.33
C LYS A 53 -7.22 -3.40 10.79
N TYR A 54 -6.18 -2.79 10.21
CA TYR A 54 -4.79 -3.14 10.49
C TYR A 54 -4.11 -1.98 11.20
N GLY A 55 -3.68 -2.19 12.44
CA GLY A 55 -2.83 -1.25 13.15
C GLY A 55 -1.36 -1.46 12.79
N ARG A 56 -0.48 -0.62 13.36
CA ARG A 56 0.96 -0.72 13.11
C ARG A 56 1.53 -2.08 13.50
N VAL A 57 1.12 -2.60 14.64
CA VAL A 57 1.59 -3.89 15.14
C VAL A 57 1.17 -5.00 14.19
N LYS A 58 -0.09 -4.97 13.78
CA LYS A 58 -0.63 -5.98 12.87
C LYS A 58 0.02 -5.91 11.50
N ALA A 59 0.22 -4.69 10.99
CA ALA A 59 0.89 -4.49 9.70
C ALA A 59 2.32 -5.03 9.72
N ASN A 60 3.08 -4.74 10.79
CA ASN A 60 4.44 -5.28 10.96
C ASN A 60 4.42 -6.80 10.99
N LYS A 61 3.48 -7.38 11.70
CA LYS A 61 3.36 -8.82 11.81
C LYS A 61 3.09 -9.47 10.45
N ILE A 62 2.18 -8.89 9.67
CA ILE A 62 1.85 -9.37 8.33
C ILE A 62 3.09 -9.32 7.43
N LEU A 63 3.80 -8.19 7.42
CA LEU A 63 4.99 -8.02 6.60
C LEU A 63 6.09 -9.00 7.02
N ASN A 64 6.29 -9.21 8.30
CA ASN A 64 7.27 -10.18 8.80
C ASN A 64 6.94 -11.59 8.34
N GLN A 65 5.68 -11.98 8.35
CA GLN A 65 5.27 -13.30 7.89
C GLN A 65 5.49 -13.49 6.40
N CYS A 66 5.38 -12.41 5.63
CA CYS A 66 5.65 -12.43 4.19
C CYS A 66 7.11 -12.13 3.86
N ARG A 67 7.95 -11.96 4.89
CA ARG A 67 9.37 -11.62 4.74
C ARG A 67 9.59 -10.34 3.95
N ILE A 68 8.75 -9.35 4.23
CA ILE A 68 8.80 -8.04 3.59
C ILE A 68 9.26 -7.02 4.63
N SER A 69 10.29 -6.23 4.28
CA SER A 69 10.74 -5.15 5.14
C SER A 69 9.68 -4.05 5.21
N PRO A 70 9.45 -3.43 6.39
CA PRO A 70 8.51 -2.30 6.49
C PRO A 70 8.88 -1.11 5.61
N SER A 71 10.14 -0.97 5.24
CA SER A 71 10.61 0.10 4.36
C SER A 71 10.48 -0.23 2.88
N LYS A 72 10.06 -1.44 2.54
CA LYS A 72 9.91 -1.87 1.15
C LYS A 72 8.76 -1.11 0.48
N THR A 73 9.02 -0.54 -0.69
CA THR A 73 7.98 0.12 -1.46
C THR A 73 7.12 -0.91 -2.19
N ILE A 74 5.91 -0.50 -2.57
CA ILE A 74 4.99 -1.38 -3.30
C ILE A 74 5.61 -1.81 -4.63
N GLY A 75 6.24 -0.88 -5.35
CA GLY A 75 6.93 -1.20 -6.60
C GLY A 75 8.17 -2.06 -6.43
N GLY A 76 8.72 -2.11 -5.22
CA GLY A 76 9.89 -2.93 -4.91
C GLY A 76 9.57 -4.36 -4.52
N LEU A 77 8.29 -4.72 -4.37
CA LEU A 77 7.89 -6.08 -4.03
C LEU A 77 8.13 -7.02 -5.21
N SER A 78 8.68 -8.20 -4.94
CA SER A 78 8.75 -9.25 -5.95
C SER A 78 7.34 -9.81 -6.20
N GLU A 79 7.15 -10.49 -7.32
CA GLU A 79 5.87 -11.12 -7.63
C GLU A 79 5.45 -12.11 -6.53
N ARG A 80 6.41 -12.85 -6.02
CA ARG A 80 6.18 -13.81 -4.95
C ARG A 80 5.73 -13.12 -3.67
N GLN A 81 6.44 -12.07 -3.26
CA GLN A 81 6.10 -11.30 -2.06
C GLN A 81 4.72 -10.67 -2.20
N ARG A 82 4.43 -10.11 -3.37
CA ARG A 82 3.14 -9.50 -3.66
C ARG A 82 2.02 -10.53 -3.56
N GLY A 83 2.22 -11.69 -4.19
CA GLY A 83 1.23 -12.76 -4.17
C GLY A 83 0.96 -13.28 -2.76
N GLU A 84 2.00 -13.49 -1.98
CA GLU A 84 1.86 -13.93 -0.59
C GLU A 84 1.13 -12.91 0.26
N LEU A 85 1.47 -11.63 0.09
CA LEU A 85 0.84 -10.55 0.84
C LEU A 85 -0.64 -10.42 0.49
N VAL A 86 -0.97 -10.44 -0.80
CA VAL A 86 -2.36 -10.38 -1.26
C VAL A 86 -3.16 -11.55 -0.70
N ALA A 87 -2.61 -12.76 -0.78
CA ALA A 87 -3.26 -13.96 -0.26
C ALA A 87 -3.51 -13.84 1.25
N PHE A 88 -2.54 -13.30 1.99
CA PHE A 88 -2.66 -13.11 3.43
C PHE A 88 -3.78 -12.11 3.75
N LEU A 89 -3.84 -11.02 3.02
CA LEU A 89 -4.82 -9.95 3.26
C LEU A 89 -6.25 -10.36 2.85
N ARG A 90 -6.39 -11.34 1.99
CA ARG A 90 -7.71 -11.84 1.59
C ARG A 90 -8.36 -12.74 2.62
N ARG A 91 -7.59 -13.21 3.56
CA ARG A 91 -8.12 -14.06 4.65
C ARG A 91 -8.98 -13.22 5.64
#